data_b93de51a98f060ab8b9bab0223a35e7c
#
_entry.id   b93de51a98f060ab8b9bab0223a35e7c
#
_cell.length_a   1.000
_cell.length_b   1.000
_cell.length_c   1.000
_cell.angle_alpha   90.00
_cell.angle_beta   90.00
_cell.angle_gamma   90.00
#
_symmetry.space_group_name_H-M   'P 1'
#
loop_
_entity.id
_entity.type
_entity.pdbx_description
1 polymer ?
#
loop_
_entity_poly.entity_id
_entity_poly.type
_entity_poly.pdbx_seq_one_letter_code
_entity_poly.pdbx_strand_id
1 'polypeptide(L)'
;MGDAWRLAGTLQTAEGPRVLELAGVFREEYLPAGDLQLYLLGLQEVDLASGYAGTIYYFWETQQQRYYTYRDLRPKFYDARRQPGPAETILWALPGTLRQMWNCRLDLHDARATAAGALSSTAQCRGTLLKKSPPGEIIPAEAVTEDFSLLLPSSRTGRPEPERLAILRPARWEAQKYDPVEQIFSLRLLDREDRDIWVTVRYQE
;
A
#
# COMPACT_ATOMS: atom_id res chain seq x y z
N MET A 1 13.58 -13.07 17.07
CA MET A 1 14.08 -14.47 16.89
C MET A 1 13.07 -15.54 17.27
N GLY A 2 12.06 -15.27 18.13
CA GLY A 2 11.09 -16.29 18.58
C GLY A 2 10.13 -16.83 17.49
N ASP A 3 9.72 -16.01 16.54
CA ASP A 3 8.66 -16.39 15.59
C ASP A 3 9.16 -17.29 14.46
N ALA A 4 10.39 -17.09 13.99
CA ALA A 4 11.02 -17.97 13.00
C ALA A 4 11.22 -19.40 13.52
N TRP A 5 11.55 -19.54 14.82
CA TRP A 5 11.70 -20.83 15.48
C TRP A 5 10.36 -21.55 15.65
N ARG A 6 9.31 -20.82 16.00
CA ARG A 6 7.95 -21.39 16.11
C ARG A 6 7.44 -21.84 14.75
N LEU A 7 7.63 -21.02 13.70
CA LEU A 7 7.24 -21.38 12.35
C LEU A 7 7.99 -22.61 11.84
N ALA A 8 9.30 -22.70 12.08
CA ALA A 8 10.12 -23.85 11.72
C ALA A 8 9.66 -25.14 12.45
N GLY A 9 9.37 -25.05 13.77
CA GLY A 9 8.84 -26.16 14.53
C GLY A 9 7.46 -26.63 14.05
N THR A 10 6.58 -25.69 13.70
CA THR A 10 5.23 -26.01 13.18
C THR A 10 5.29 -26.61 11.76
N LEU A 11 6.22 -26.17 10.91
CA LEU A 11 6.43 -26.73 9.57
C LEU A 11 6.99 -28.16 9.63
N GLN A 12 7.82 -28.48 10.61
CA GLN A 12 8.37 -29.85 10.78
C GLN A 12 7.30 -30.88 11.17
N THR A 13 6.22 -30.45 11.80
CA THR A 13 5.14 -31.33 12.28
C THR A 13 3.88 -31.25 11.43
N ALA A 14 3.82 -30.36 10.44
CA ALA A 14 2.66 -30.17 9.58
C ALA A 14 2.71 -31.13 8.39
N GLU A 15 1.55 -31.70 8.04
CA GLU A 15 1.40 -32.59 6.87
C GLU A 15 0.38 -32.02 5.88
N GLY A 16 0.63 -32.30 4.58
CA GLY A 16 -0.31 -32.00 3.49
C GLY A 16 -0.65 -30.51 3.31
N PRO A 17 -1.94 -30.15 3.15
CA PRO A 17 -2.38 -28.79 2.86
C PRO A 17 -1.91 -27.72 3.87
N ARG A 18 -1.73 -28.13 5.13
CA ARG A 18 -1.31 -27.25 6.21
C ARG A 18 0.14 -26.75 6.05
N VAL A 19 1.00 -27.53 5.39
CA VAL A 19 2.36 -27.09 5.06
C VAL A 19 2.33 -25.93 4.09
N LEU A 20 1.45 -25.98 3.08
CA LEU A 20 1.30 -24.90 2.10
C LEU A 20 0.73 -23.63 2.72
N GLU A 21 -0.22 -23.75 3.65
CA GLU A 21 -0.75 -22.61 4.40
C GLU A 21 0.33 -21.95 5.27
N LEU A 22 1.18 -22.72 5.93
CA LEU A 22 2.24 -22.23 6.80
C LEU A 22 3.43 -21.68 6.03
N ALA A 23 3.77 -22.29 4.88
CA ALA A 23 4.84 -21.83 4.00
C ALA A 23 4.50 -20.52 3.29
N GLY A 24 3.20 -20.20 3.20
CA GLY A 24 2.71 -19.07 2.43
C GLY A 24 2.83 -19.27 0.92
N VAL A 25 2.29 -18.35 0.14
CA VAL A 25 2.40 -18.36 -1.33
C VAL A 25 3.79 -17.83 -1.69
N PHE A 26 4.69 -18.72 -2.07
CA PHE A 26 6.07 -18.35 -2.44
C PHE A 26 6.14 -17.52 -3.73
N ARG A 27 5.15 -17.63 -4.62
CA ARG A 27 4.96 -16.80 -5.81
C ARG A 27 3.49 -16.51 -6.01
N GLU A 28 3.10 -15.26 -5.87
CA GLU A 28 1.77 -14.82 -6.26
C GLU A 28 1.66 -14.84 -7.78
N GLU A 29 0.60 -15.47 -8.29
CA GLU A 29 0.32 -15.51 -9.72
C GLU A 29 -0.39 -14.23 -10.15
N TYR A 30 0.11 -13.57 -11.19
CA TYR A 30 -0.54 -12.42 -11.81
C TYR A 30 -1.52 -12.90 -12.88
N LEU A 31 -2.79 -12.80 -12.59
CA LEU A 31 -3.89 -13.14 -13.50
C LEU A 31 -4.35 -11.91 -14.29
N PRO A 32 -4.96 -12.11 -15.48
CA PRO A 32 -5.61 -11.00 -16.19
C PRO A 32 -6.66 -10.34 -15.31
N ALA A 33 -6.56 -9.02 -15.12
CA ALA A 33 -7.52 -8.21 -14.39
C ALA A 33 -8.40 -7.36 -15.33
N GLY A 34 -8.08 -7.37 -16.64
CA GLY A 34 -8.79 -6.58 -17.64
C GLY A 34 -8.47 -5.10 -17.55
N ASP A 35 -9.45 -4.29 -17.92
CA ASP A 35 -9.35 -2.84 -17.85
C ASP A 35 -9.75 -2.36 -16.45
N LEU A 36 -8.93 -1.49 -15.86
CA LEU A 36 -9.12 -0.97 -14.52
C LEU A 36 -9.17 0.55 -14.54
N GLN A 37 -10.14 1.11 -13.80
CA GLN A 37 -10.22 2.56 -13.56
C GLN A 37 -9.67 2.89 -12.18
N LEU A 38 -8.44 3.29 -12.13
CA LEU A 38 -7.70 3.51 -10.88
C LEU A 38 -7.65 4.99 -10.49
N TYR A 39 -7.67 5.22 -9.20
CA TYR A 39 -7.40 6.52 -8.59
C TYR A 39 -6.22 6.39 -7.64
N LEU A 40 -5.16 7.15 -7.86
CA LEU A 40 -3.96 7.10 -7.01
C LEU A 40 -4.23 7.81 -5.68
N LEU A 41 -4.39 7.02 -4.63
CA LEU A 41 -4.64 7.48 -3.26
C LEU A 41 -3.39 8.04 -2.61
N GLY A 42 -2.26 7.37 -2.81
CA GLY A 42 -1.02 7.73 -2.14
C GLY A 42 0.11 6.76 -2.40
N LEU A 43 1.22 7.07 -1.76
CA LEU A 43 2.42 6.26 -1.78
C LEU A 43 3.02 6.16 -0.37
N GLN A 44 3.74 5.09 -0.13
CA GLN A 44 4.52 4.85 1.08
C GLN A 44 5.93 4.44 0.69
N GLU A 45 6.92 5.13 1.21
CA GLU A 45 8.31 4.70 1.12
C GLU A 45 8.58 3.67 2.20
N VAL A 46 9.18 2.56 1.82
CA VAL A 46 9.45 1.44 2.73
C VAL A 46 10.90 1.02 2.66
N ASP A 47 11.41 0.67 3.82
CA ASP A 47 12.70 0.06 4.01
C ASP A 47 12.50 -1.24 4.80
N LEU A 48 12.59 -2.37 4.10
CA LEU A 48 12.29 -3.67 4.66
C LEU A 48 13.52 -4.33 5.28
N ALA A 49 13.33 -4.98 6.42
CA ALA A 49 14.37 -5.77 7.08
C ALA A 49 14.94 -6.90 6.21
N SER A 50 14.23 -7.29 5.14
CA SER A 50 14.69 -8.25 4.14
C SER A 50 15.78 -7.72 3.20
N GLY A 51 16.18 -6.44 3.34
CA GLY A 51 17.18 -5.80 2.49
C GLY A 51 16.62 -5.22 1.18
N TYR A 52 15.31 -5.03 1.10
CA TYR A 52 14.64 -4.33 0.01
C TYR A 52 14.18 -2.95 0.47
N ALA A 53 14.26 -1.97 -0.41
CA ALA A 53 13.69 -0.65 -0.19
C ALA A 53 12.98 -0.17 -1.47
N GLY A 54 12.06 0.78 -1.33
CA GLY A 54 11.35 1.34 -2.48
C GLY A 54 10.03 1.96 -2.09
N THR A 55 9.10 1.97 -3.05
CA THR A 55 7.82 2.65 -2.90
C THR A 55 6.66 1.69 -3.15
N ILE A 56 5.66 1.74 -2.30
CA ILE A 56 4.36 1.10 -2.50
C ILE A 56 3.37 2.19 -2.88
N TYR A 57 2.69 2.00 -3.99
CA TYR A 57 1.62 2.87 -4.47
C TYR A 57 0.28 2.23 -4.18
N TYR A 58 -0.67 3.02 -3.70
CA TYR A 58 -2.01 2.58 -3.33
C TYR A 58 -3.04 3.20 -4.25
N PHE A 59 -3.92 2.37 -4.81
CA PHE A 59 -4.95 2.77 -5.73
C PHE A 59 -6.32 2.34 -5.23
N TRP A 60 -7.31 3.16 -5.56
CA TRP A 60 -8.72 2.81 -5.48
C TRP A 60 -9.24 2.51 -6.89
N GLU A 61 -9.79 1.33 -7.08
CA GLU A 61 -10.48 0.99 -8.32
C GLU A 61 -11.94 1.41 -8.20
N THR A 62 -12.42 2.25 -9.13
CA THR A 62 -13.65 2.99 -8.97
C THR A 62 -14.91 2.19 -9.30
N GLN A 63 -14.81 1.16 -10.15
CA GLN A 63 -15.95 0.32 -10.54
C GLN A 63 -16.16 -0.85 -9.58
N GLN A 64 -15.09 -1.56 -9.22
CA GLN A 64 -15.13 -2.70 -8.31
C GLN A 64 -15.08 -2.28 -6.84
N GLN A 65 -14.83 -1.02 -6.56
CA GLN A 65 -14.73 -0.43 -5.23
C GLN A 65 -13.76 -1.19 -4.30
N ARG A 66 -12.57 -1.47 -4.81
CA ARG A 66 -11.54 -2.20 -4.07
C ARG A 66 -10.16 -1.56 -4.22
N TYR A 67 -9.26 -1.94 -3.32
CA TYR A 67 -7.88 -1.48 -3.35
C TYR A 67 -7.02 -2.32 -4.29
N TYR A 68 -6.09 -1.63 -4.95
CA TYR A 68 -4.96 -2.22 -5.64
C TYR A 68 -3.66 -1.59 -5.15
N THR A 69 -2.57 -2.33 -5.28
CA THR A 69 -1.23 -1.82 -4.95
C THR A 69 -0.28 -2.07 -6.09
N TYR A 70 0.72 -1.21 -6.23
CA TYR A 70 1.90 -1.49 -7.03
C TYR A 70 3.13 -1.31 -6.17
N ARG A 71 4.07 -2.27 -6.21
CA ARG A 71 5.28 -2.28 -5.38
C ARG A 71 6.50 -2.14 -6.27
N ASP A 72 7.19 -1.03 -6.20
CA ASP A 72 8.51 -0.84 -6.81
C ASP A 72 9.58 -1.01 -5.72
N LEU A 73 9.92 -2.26 -5.43
CA LEU A 73 10.88 -2.64 -4.39
C LEU A 73 12.16 -3.17 -5.03
N ARG A 74 13.32 -2.69 -4.58
CA ARG A 74 14.63 -3.06 -5.11
C ARG A 74 15.55 -3.53 -3.99
N PRO A 75 16.43 -4.50 -4.27
CA PRO A 75 17.46 -4.90 -3.32
C PRO A 75 18.44 -3.74 -3.06
N LYS A 76 18.74 -3.45 -1.79
CA LYS A 76 19.66 -2.37 -1.39
C LYS A 76 21.12 -2.56 -1.81
N PHE A 77 21.52 -3.80 -2.12
CA PHE A 77 22.90 -4.11 -2.51
C PHE A 77 23.21 -3.81 -3.99
N TYR A 78 22.20 -3.43 -4.80
CA TYR A 78 22.45 -2.89 -6.13
C TYR A 78 22.83 -1.42 -6.01
N ASP A 79 24.02 -1.09 -6.50
CA ASP A 79 24.59 0.25 -6.45
C ASP A 79 23.60 1.28 -7.03
N ALA A 80 23.06 2.13 -6.17
CA ALA A 80 22.02 3.11 -6.48
C ALA A 80 22.46 4.13 -7.55
N ARG A 81 23.77 4.17 -7.90
CA ARG A 81 24.34 5.12 -8.85
C ARG A 81 24.02 4.84 -10.31
N ARG A 82 23.42 3.69 -10.63
CA ARG A 82 23.18 3.27 -12.04
C ARG A 82 21.71 3.03 -12.39
N GLN A 83 20.78 3.09 -11.44
CA GLN A 83 19.36 2.88 -11.73
C GLN A 83 18.56 4.11 -11.31
N PRO A 84 17.58 4.56 -12.12
CA PRO A 84 16.65 5.59 -11.70
C PRO A 84 16.01 5.15 -10.38
N GLY A 85 15.84 6.08 -9.45
CA GLY A 85 15.15 5.82 -8.20
C GLY A 85 13.71 5.32 -8.43
N PRO A 86 13.08 4.63 -7.48
CA PRO A 86 11.70 4.14 -7.63
C PRO A 86 10.73 5.24 -8.06
N ALA A 87 10.95 6.46 -7.57
CA ALA A 87 10.13 7.63 -7.91
C ALA A 87 10.26 8.12 -9.36
N GLU A 88 11.28 7.66 -10.09
CA GLU A 88 11.59 8.10 -11.45
C GLU A 88 11.15 7.11 -12.52
N THR A 89 10.65 5.94 -12.12
CA THR A 89 10.24 4.90 -13.08
C THR A 89 8.92 5.27 -13.75
N ILE A 90 8.93 5.35 -15.06
CA ILE A 90 7.71 5.48 -15.88
C ILE A 90 7.15 4.08 -16.11
N LEU A 91 5.90 3.86 -15.71
CA LEU A 91 5.19 2.60 -15.82
C LEU A 91 4.05 2.70 -16.81
N TRP A 92 3.65 1.55 -17.35
CA TRP A 92 2.46 1.38 -18.18
C TRP A 92 2.35 2.38 -19.34
N ALA A 93 3.50 2.85 -19.86
CA ALA A 93 3.58 3.89 -20.90
C ALA A 93 2.87 5.22 -20.52
N LEU A 94 2.74 5.52 -19.23
CA LEU A 94 2.19 6.79 -18.74
C LEU A 94 3.08 7.98 -19.11
N PRO A 95 2.54 9.21 -19.17
CA PRO A 95 3.29 10.41 -19.57
C PRO A 95 4.26 10.93 -18.49
N GLY A 96 4.38 10.25 -17.35
CA GLY A 96 5.26 10.61 -16.25
C GLY A 96 5.30 9.53 -15.18
N THR A 97 5.92 9.83 -14.06
CA THR A 97 6.03 8.91 -12.92
C THR A 97 4.74 8.88 -12.10
N LEU A 98 4.47 7.78 -11.40
CA LEU A 98 3.30 7.68 -10.52
C LEU A 98 3.30 8.76 -9.41
N ARG A 99 4.46 9.16 -8.92
CA ARG A 99 4.57 10.24 -7.93
C ARG A 99 4.01 11.57 -8.43
N GLN A 100 4.15 11.86 -9.73
CA GLN A 100 3.61 13.08 -10.36
C GLN A 100 2.09 13.02 -10.57
N MET A 101 1.51 11.83 -10.50
CA MET A 101 0.09 11.57 -10.78
C MET A 101 -0.78 11.52 -9.52
N TRP A 102 -0.33 12.13 -8.45
CA TRP A 102 -1.09 12.27 -7.20
C TRP A 102 -2.48 12.85 -7.45
N ASN A 103 -3.50 12.23 -6.89
CA ASN A 103 -4.90 12.59 -7.08
C ASN A 103 -5.40 12.56 -8.54
N CYS A 104 -4.76 11.75 -9.39
CA CYS A 104 -5.21 11.56 -10.76
C CYS A 104 -5.95 10.24 -10.92
N ARG A 105 -6.88 10.23 -11.86
CA ARG A 105 -7.49 9.01 -12.38
C ARG A 105 -6.64 8.46 -13.51
N LEU A 106 -6.54 7.13 -13.54
CA LEU A 106 -5.78 6.37 -14.53
C LEU A 106 -6.68 5.28 -15.09
N ASP A 107 -6.74 5.13 -16.39
CA ASP A 107 -7.29 3.92 -17.02
C ASP A 107 -6.11 3.01 -17.38
N LEU A 108 -6.11 1.79 -16.87
CA LEU A 108 -5.16 0.75 -17.26
C LEU A 108 -5.86 -0.27 -18.15
N HIS A 109 -5.26 -0.55 -19.30
CA HIS A 109 -5.70 -1.58 -20.23
C HIS A 109 -4.78 -2.80 -20.15
N ASP A 110 -5.35 -3.99 -20.30
CA ASP A 110 -4.62 -5.26 -20.19
C ASP A 110 -3.88 -5.41 -18.86
N ALA A 111 -4.47 -4.93 -17.78
CA ALA A 111 -3.88 -5.03 -16.45
C ALA A 111 -3.81 -6.49 -15.99
N ARG A 112 -2.77 -6.81 -15.24
CA ARG A 112 -2.62 -8.08 -14.52
C ARG A 112 -2.43 -7.79 -13.04
N ALA A 113 -3.11 -8.57 -12.21
CA ALA A 113 -3.02 -8.43 -10.77
C ALA A 113 -3.05 -9.78 -10.06
N THR A 114 -2.52 -9.83 -8.85
CA THR A 114 -2.71 -10.98 -7.96
C THR A 114 -4.11 -10.97 -7.37
N ALA A 115 -4.53 -12.08 -6.76
CA ALA A 115 -5.80 -12.15 -6.03
C ALA A 115 -5.88 -11.09 -4.90
N ALA A 116 -4.75 -10.75 -4.29
CA ALA A 116 -4.64 -9.71 -3.26
C ALA A 116 -4.66 -8.28 -3.83
N GLY A 117 -4.68 -8.10 -5.17
CA GLY A 117 -4.73 -6.79 -5.81
C GLY A 117 -3.35 -6.14 -6.04
N ALA A 118 -2.26 -6.90 -6.00
CA ALA A 118 -0.96 -6.38 -6.42
C ALA A 118 -0.88 -6.32 -7.96
N LEU A 119 -0.60 -5.13 -8.51
CA LEU A 119 -0.51 -4.87 -9.94
C LEU A 119 0.86 -5.27 -10.49
N SER A 120 0.86 -5.78 -11.71
CA SER A 120 2.06 -6.08 -12.47
C SER A 120 2.54 -4.89 -13.29
N SER A 121 3.86 -4.77 -13.47
CA SER A 121 4.49 -3.80 -14.37
C SER A 121 4.75 -4.34 -15.78
N THR A 122 3.97 -5.32 -16.24
CA THR A 122 4.19 -5.91 -17.56
C THR A 122 4.14 -4.87 -18.68
N ALA A 123 4.98 -5.05 -19.69
CA ALA A 123 5.03 -4.15 -20.84
C ALA A 123 3.76 -4.20 -21.73
N GLN A 124 2.88 -5.16 -21.51
CA GLN A 124 1.60 -5.26 -22.23
C GLN A 124 0.56 -4.27 -21.67
N CYS A 125 0.61 -4.01 -20.36
CA CYS A 125 -0.30 -3.06 -19.71
C CYS A 125 -0.03 -1.65 -20.23
N ARG A 126 -1.09 -0.92 -20.57
CA ARG A 126 -1.06 0.47 -21.02
C ARG A 126 -1.90 1.33 -20.11
N GLY A 127 -1.34 2.45 -19.70
CA GLY A 127 -2.01 3.43 -18.88
C GLY A 127 -2.36 4.70 -19.65
N THR A 128 -3.52 5.22 -19.40
CA THR A 128 -3.94 6.54 -19.86
C THR A 128 -4.19 7.41 -18.65
N LEU A 129 -3.50 8.55 -18.58
CA LEU A 129 -3.74 9.55 -17.55
C LEU A 129 -5.02 10.32 -17.89
N LEU A 130 -5.95 10.30 -16.95
CA LEU A 130 -7.15 11.13 -17.03
C LEU A 130 -6.94 12.43 -16.25
N LYS A 131 -8.02 13.07 -15.86
CA LYS A 131 -7.95 14.33 -15.12
C LYS A 131 -7.61 14.11 -13.64
N LYS A 132 -7.04 15.13 -13.03
CA LYS A 132 -6.96 15.25 -11.58
C LYS A 132 -8.34 15.51 -11.00
N SER A 133 -8.68 14.79 -9.92
CA SER A 133 -9.97 14.92 -9.24
C SER A 133 -9.77 14.89 -7.73
N PRO A 134 -10.55 15.65 -6.95
CA PRO A 134 -10.48 15.54 -5.49
C PRO A 134 -10.99 14.18 -5.01
N PRO A 135 -10.43 13.62 -3.92
CA PRO A 135 -10.80 12.30 -3.40
C PRO A 135 -12.31 12.14 -3.14
N GLY A 136 -12.94 13.19 -2.63
CA GLY A 136 -14.36 13.16 -2.28
C GLY A 136 -15.33 13.02 -3.45
N GLU A 137 -14.86 13.22 -4.70
CA GLU A 137 -15.65 12.96 -5.90
C GLU A 137 -15.55 11.50 -6.39
N ILE A 138 -14.52 10.80 -5.94
CA ILE A 138 -14.14 9.48 -6.47
C ILE A 138 -14.42 8.37 -5.47
N ILE A 139 -14.17 8.65 -4.20
CA ILE A 139 -14.25 7.65 -3.14
C ILE A 139 -15.65 7.71 -2.52
N PRO A 140 -16.43 6.62 -2.58
CA PRO A 140 -17.76 6.60 -1.99
C PRO A 140 -17.69 6.72 -0.46
N ALA A 141 -18.74 7.27 0.14
CA ALA A 141 -18.78 7.51 1.58
C ALA A 141 -18.62 6.22 2.40
N GLU A 142 -19.11 5.11 1.87
CA GLU A 142 -19.06 3.80 2.49
C GLU A 142 -17.64 3.22 2.60
N ALA A 143 -16.72 3.68 1.74
CA ALA A 143 -15.30 3.31 1.78
C ALA A 143 -14.50 4.17 2.76
N VAL A 144 -15.12 5.19 3.37
CA VAL A 144 -14.47 6.11 4.28
C VAL A 144 -14.81 5.74 5.73
N THR A 145 -13.80 5.57 6.56
CA THR A 145 -13.97 5.26 7.98
C THR A 145 -14.06 6.55 8.78
N GLU A 146 -15.20 6.78 9.44
CA GLU A 146 -15.45 7.90 10.35
C GLU A 146 -15.41 7.45 11.82
N ASP A 147 -15.68 6.18 12.09
CA ASP A 147 -15.62 5.54 13.41
C ASP A 147 -14.27 4.86 13.63
N PHE A 148 -13.42 5.44 14.46
CA PHE A 148 -12.06 4.95 14.67
C PHE A 148 -11.99 3.69 15.54
N SER A 149 -13.10 3.29 16.21
CA SER A 149 -13.14 2.00 16.92
C SER A 149 -12.96 0.80 15.98
N LEU A 150 -13.32 0.95 14.71
CA LEU A 150 -13.18 -0.08 13.68
C LEU A 150 -11.72 -0.34 13.26
N LEU A 151 -10.82 0.57 13.61
CA LEU A 151 -9.41 0.51 13.22
C LEU A 151 -8.51 -0.04 14.32
N LEU A 152 -9.05 -0.23 15.52
CA LEU A 152 -8.28 -0.82 16.61
C LEU A 152 -7.94 -2.27 16.26
N PRO A 153 -6.67 -2.69 16.38
CA PRO A 153 -6.29 -4.06 16.11
C PRO A 153 -7.09 -4.98 17.02
N SER A 154 -7.81 -5.92 16.42
CA SER A 154 -8.38 -7.03 17.17
C SER A 154 -7.19 -7.86 17.70
N SER A 155 -6.78 -7.60 18.93
CA SER A 155 -5.56 -8.07 19.59
C SER A 155 -5.48 -9.58 19.84
N ARG A 156 -6.21 -10.40 19.07
CA ARG A 156 -6.38 -11.83 19.35
C ARG A 156 -5.60 -12.81 18.47
N THR A 157 -4.99 -12.37 17.41
CA THR A 157 -4.18 -13.30 16.59
C THR A 157 -2.82 -12.65 16.34
N GLY A 158 -1.78 -13.13 16.99
CA GLY A 158 -0.40 -12.64 16.86
C GLY A 158 0.21 -12.85 15.45
N ARG A 159 -0.59 -12.70 14.41
CA ARG A 159 -0.20 -12.60 13.01
C ARG A 159 -0.15 -11.13 12.65
N PRO A 160 0.94 -10.64 12.04
CA PRO A 160 0.90 -9.34 11.39
C PRO A 160 -0.22 -9.41 10.33
N GLU A 161 -1.31 -8.69 10.59
CA GLU A 161 -2.34 -8.52 9.56
C GLU A 161 -1.69 -7.85 8.35
N PRO A 162 -2.09 -8.25 7.12
CA PRO A 162 -1.67 -7.52 5.93
C PRO A 162 -2.02 -6.06 6.14
N GLU A 163 -1.09 -5.18 5.74
CA GLU A 163 -1.24 -3.73 5.86
C GLU A 163 -2.66 -3.31 5.49
N ARG A 164 -3.45 -2.92 6.49
CA ARG A 164 -4.81 -2.44 6.26
C ARG A 164 -4.73 -1.00 5.81
N LEU A 165 -5.00 -0.77 4.56
CA LEU A 165 -5.26 0.57 4.07
C LEU A 165 -6.65 1.01 4.52
N ALA A 166 -6.74 2.17 5.15
CA ALA A 166 -8.01 2.79 5.52
C ALA A 166 -8.04 4.24 5.02
N ILE A 167 -9.19 4.66 4.51
CA ILE A 167 -9.43 6.05 4.16
C ILE A 167 -10.21 6.66 5.32
N LEU A 168 -9.61 7.65 5.95
CA LEU A 168 -10.14 8.25 7.18
C LEU A 168 -10.79 9.60 6.89
N ARG A 169 -11.94 9.86 7.56
CA ARG A 169 -12.53 11.20 7.66
C ARG A 169 -12.63 11.56 9.12
N PRO A 170 -11.64 12.29 9.66
CA PRO A 170 -11.71 12.77 11.03
C PRO A 170 -12.81 13.85 11.18
N ALA A 171 -13.47 13.89 12.34
CA ALA A 171 -14.34 15.01 12.72
C ALA A 171 -13.53 16.26 13.02
N ARG A 172 -12.34 16.09 13.60
CA ARG A 172 -11.36 17.16 13.85
C ARG A 172 -9.95 16.60 13.86
N TRP A 173 -8.99 17.49 13.76
CA TRP A 173 -7.57 17.15 13.85
C TRP A 173 -6.82 18.20 14.65
N GLU A 174 -5.73 17.77 15.29
CA GLU A 174 -4.86 18.63 16.09
C GLU A 174 -3.43 18.46 15.57
N ALA A 175 -2.84 19.57 15.10
CA ALA A 175 -1.45 19.56 14.68
C ALA A 175 -0.54 19.43 15.90
N GLN A 176 0.38 18.47 15.85
CA GLN A 176 1.43 18.31 16.85
C GLN A 176 2.69 19.04 16.39
N LYS A 177 3.57 19.30 17.35
CA LYS A 177 4.85 19.92 17.06
C LYS A 177 5.73 18.98 16.24
N TYR A 178 6.35 19.52 15.21
CA TYR A 178 7.38 18.80 14.46
C TYR A 178 8.60 18.55 15.36
N ASP A 179 9.08 17.30 15.41
CA ASP A 179 10.31 16.91 16.07
C ASP A 179 11.48 17.06 15.07
N PRO A 180 12.35 18.07 15.23
CA PRO A 180 13.45 18.30 14.30
C PRO A 180 14.61 17.30 14.45
N VAL A 181 14.70 16.58 15.57
CA VAL A 181 15.74 15.57 15.81
C VAL A 181 15.38 14.27 15.10
N GLU A 182 14.16 13.81 15.32
CA GLU A 182 13.65 12.59 14.70
C GLU A 182 13.09 12.81 13.29
N GLN A 183 12.96 14.07 12.87
CA GLN A 183 12.32 14.48 11.61
C GLN A 183 10.91 13.88 11.45
N ILE A 184 10.15 13.88 12.55
CA ILE A 184 8.80 13.33 12.62
C ILE A 184 7.79 14.46 12.78
N PHE A 185 6.81 14.47 11.89
CA PHE A 185 5.58 15.22 12.07
C PHE A 185 4.48 14.27 12.56
N SER A 186 3.83 14.62 13.65
CA SER A 186 2.72 13.86 14.22
C SER A 186 1.42 14.65 14.15
N LEU A 187 0.36 14.00 13.71
CA LEU A 187 -0.98 14.55 13.58
C LEU A 187 -1.94 13.67 14.38
N ARG A 188 -2.69 14.28 15.29
CA ARG A 188 -3.76 13.62 16.02
C ARG A 188 -5.06 13.82 15.28
N LEU A 189 -5.69 12.74 14.86
CA LEU A 189 -7.01 12.73 14.25
C LEU A 189 -8.03 12.25 15.28
N LEU A 190 -9.17 12.90 15.35
CA LEU A 190 -10.26 12.54 16.28
C LEU A 190 -11.53 12.28 15.47
N ASP A 191 -12.27 11.26 15.87
CA ASP A 191 -13.61 11.02 15.35
C ASP A 191 -14.67 11.84 16.12
N ARG A 192 -15.96 11.61 15.83
CA ARG A 192 -17.07 12.33 16.49
C ARG A 192 -17.24 12.00 17.97
N GLU A 193 -16.67 10.89 18.42
CA GLU A 193 -16.72 10.41 19.80
C GLU A 193 -15.42 10.62 20.55
N ASP A 194 -14.56 11.53 20.02
CA ASP A 194 -13.26 11.89 20.58
C ASP A 194 -12.26 10.74 20.69
N ARG A 195 -12.48 9.64 19.96
CA ARG A 195 -11.47 8.58 19.84
C ARG A 195 -10.39 9.03 18.90
N ASP A 196 -9.14 8.80 19.28
CA ASP A 196 -8.01 9.32 18.54
C ASP A 196 -7.19 8.27 17.82
N ILE A 197 -6.59 8.71 16.72
CA ILE A 197 -5.56 8.00 15.97
C ILE A 197 -4.41 8.97 15.74
N TRP A 198 -3.20 8.46 15.89
CA TRP A 198 -1.99 9.20 15.62
C TRP A 198 -1.43 8.82 14.25
N VAL A 199 -1.31 9.81 13.39
CA VAL A 199 -0.63 9.67 12.10
C VAL A 199 0.75 10.31 12.24
N THR A 200 1.79 9.53 11.97
CA THR A 200 3.17 10.02 11.98
C THR A 200 3.75 9.98 10.59
N VAL A 201 4.35 11.08 10.16
CA VAL A 201 5.07 11.17 8.90
C VAL A 201 6.52 11.49 9.22
N ARG A 202 7.43 10.59 8.83
CA ARG A 202 8.87 10.83 8.91
C ARG A 202 9.30 11.50 7.62
N TYR A 203 9.96 12.63 7.74
CA TYR A 203 10.61 13.28 6.62
C TYR A 203 11.92 12.54 6.33
N GLN A 204 12.09 12.10 5.11
CA GLN A 204 13.35 11.50 4.62
C GLN A 204 13.87 12.43 3.52
N GLU A 205 15.10 12.96 3.73
CA GLU A 205 15.82 13.71 2.70
C GLU A 205 16.28 12.82 1.56
#